data_74710113bd33c02cc9462fa6dcb07e64
#
_entry.id   74710113bd33c02cc9462fa6dcb07e64
#
_cell.length_a   1.000
_cell.length_b   1.000
_cell.length_c   1.000
_cell.angle_alpha   90.00
_cell.angle_beta   90.00
_cell.angle_gamma   90.00
#
_symmetry.space_group_name_H-M   'P 1'
#
loop_
_entity.id
_entity.type
_entity.pdbx_description
1 polymer ?
#
loop_
_entity_poly.entity_id
_entity_poly.type
_entity_poly.pdbx_seq_one_letter_code
_entity_poly.pdbx_strand_id
1 'polypeptide(L)'
;MAREINPKDTTRASAYELWMKAPNPMVTFFKTLDVTNLIRVSKRQHLKFNMMLDYCIGKAAVGVKEFYVLPVGEKLIQYDTIAVNTIVKNKEGEVSSCDILYSDDLETFKQEYMKYTIQVAETGQDRDLSNDSMIIGTSAIVDTEIDGAVGMNSGIFNNPFIIWGKYRKKGFRYYLPISFQFHHTQMDGAHAGRFLENLQNEINRMK
;
A
#
# COMPACT_ATOMS: atom_id res chain seq x y z
N MET A 1 -3.76 -14.93 -10.51
CA MET A 1 -3.62 -14.55 -11.94
C MET A 1 -4.42 -13.27 -12.20
N ALA A 2 -3.92 -12.42 -13.08
CA ALA A 2 -4.64 -11.23 -13.50
C ALA A 2 -5.54 -11.55 -14.69
N ARG A 3 -6.75 -10.96 -14.74
CA ARG A 3 -7.69 -11.16 -15.86
C ARG A 3 -8.47 -9.88 -16.14
N GLU A 4 -8.71 -9.60 -17.42
CA GLU A 4 -9.61 -8.54 -17.83
C GLU A 4 -11.06 -8.90 -17.46
N ILE A 5 -11.79 -7.95 -16.90
CA ILE A 5 -13.21 -8.09 -16.59
C ILE A 5 -14.02 -6.97 -17.25
N ASN A 6 -15.27 -7.30 -17.60
CA ASN A 6 -16.17 -6.27 -18.12
C ASN A 6 -16.63 -5.36 -16.97
N PRO A 7 -16.39 -4.05 -17.03
CA PRO A 7 -16.83 -3.10 -16.01
C PRO A 7 -18.32 -3.18 -15.68
N LYS A 8 -19.16 -3.53 -16.66
CA LYS A 8 -20.63 -3.65 -16.48
C LYS A 8 -21.03 -4.79 -15.55
N ASP A 9 -20.17 -5.79 -15.39
CA ASP A 9 -20.40 -6.95 -14.51
C ASP A 9 -19.93 -6.70 -13.07
N THR A 10 -19.53 -5.46 -12.77
CA THR A 10 -19.02 -5.06 -11.46
C THR A 10 -19.91 -4.02 -10.79
N THR A 11 -19.78 -3.86 -9.49
CA THR A 11 -20.38 -2.76 -8.73
C THR A 11 -19.78 -1.39 -9.07
N ARG A 12 -18.74 -1.35 -9.93
CA ARG A 12 -17.99 -0.15 -10.31
C ARG A 12 -18.32 0.34 -11.74
N ALA A 13 -19.36 -0.20 -12.39
CA ALA A 13 -19.71 0.16 -13.76
C ALA A 13 -19.88 1.67 -13.97
N SER A 14 -20.71 2.33 -13.16
CA SER A 14 -20.93 3.78 -13.25
C SER A 14 -19.68 4.59 -12.91
N ALA A 15 -18.89 4.14 -11.93
CA ALA A 15 -17.62 4.77 -11.57
C ALA A 15 -16.61 4.64 -12.71
N TYR A 16 -16.57 3.49 -13.39
CA TYR A 16 -15.73 3.29 -14.56
C TYR A 16 -16.08 4.27 -15.68
N GLU A 17 -17.36 4.36 -16.06
CA GLU A 17 -17.82 5.26 -17.14
C GLU A 17 -17.49 6.74 -16.85
N LEU A 18 -17.58 7.14 -15.59
CA LEU A 18 -17.35 8.53 -15.18
C LEU A 18 -15.85 8.85 -15.04
N TRP A 19 -15.15 8.05 -14.25
CA TRP A 19 -13.80 8.41 -13.79
C TRP A 19 -12.68 8.02 -14.74
N MET A 20 -12.89 7.04 -15.63
CA MET A 20 -11.89 6.71 -16.66
C MET A 20 -11.67 7.85 -17.66
N LYS A 21 -12.64 8.74 -17.81
CA LYS A 21 -12.56 9.91 -18.71
C LYS A 21 -12.14 11.18 -17.97
N ALA A 22 -12.02 11.14 -16.65
CA ALA A 22 -11.65 12.30 -15.86
C ALA A 22 -10.16 12.64 -16.05
N PRO A 23 -9.80 13.92 -16.21
CA PRO A 23 -8.41 14.33 -16.35
C PRO A 23 -7.54 13.97 -15.12
N ASN A 24 -8.15 13.93 -13.93
CA ASN A 24 -7.54 13.50 -12.70
C ASN A 24 -8.52 12.67 -11.89
N PRO A 25 -8.50 11.33 -12.01
CA PRO A 25 -9.37 10.43 -11.27
C PRO A 25 -8.85 10.03 -9.89
N MET A 26 -7.71 10.59 -9.46
CA MET A 26 -7.09 10.23 -8.20
C MET A 26 -7.68 11.01 -7.03
N VAL A 27 -7.92 10.31 -5.92
CA VAL A 27 -8.37 10.88 -4.65
C VAL A 27 -7.35 10.58 -3.57
N THR A 28 -7.06 11.56 -2.71
CA THR A 28 -6.13 11.38 -1.59
C THR A 28 -6.83 11.66 -0.27
N PHE A 29 -6.74 10.71 0.64
CA PHE A 29 -7.18 10.87 2.04
C PHE A 29 -5.98 10.99 2.96
N PHE A 30 -6.08 11.89 3.93
CA PHE A 30 -5.10 12.04 5.00
C PHE A 30 -5.66 11.44 6.29
N LYS A 31 -4.84 10.63 6.95
CA LYS A 31 -5.20 9.98 8.21
C LYS A 31 -4.01 9.95 9.15
N THR A 32 -4.23 10.22 10.42
CA THR A 32 -3.23 9.96 11.46
C THR A 32 -3.55 8.63 12.14
N LEU A 33 -2.59 7.70 12.10
CA LEU A 33 -2.69 6.40 12.75
C LEU A 33 -2.02 6.44 14.13
N ASP A 34 -2.61 5.78 15.12
CA ASP A 34 -1.91 5.44 16.38
C ASP A 34 -1.07 4.19 16.12
N VAL A 35 0.24 4.37 16.02
CA VAL A 35 1.20 3.28 15.77
C VAL A 35 1.95 2.85 17.04
N THR A 36 1.45 3.22 18.20
CA THR A 36 2.09 2.94 19.49
C THR A 36 2.34 1.44 19.68
N ASN A 37 1.33 0.63 19.38
CA ASN A 37 1.44 -0.82 19.52
C ASN A 37 2.42 -1.41 18.51
N LEU A 38 2.35 -1.00 17.26
CA LEU A 38 3.25 -1.45 16.20
C LEU A 38 4.72 -1.18 16.55
N ILE A 39 5.04 0.01 17.07
CA ILE A 39 6.38 0.36 17.51
C ILE A 39 6.84 -0.50 18.68
N ARG A 40 5.96 -0.78 19.65
CA ARG A 40 6.29 -1.65 20.78
C ARG A 40 6.63 -3.07 20.35
N VAL A 41 5.80 -3.63 19.45
CA VAL A 41 6.00 -4.98 18.91
C VAL A 41 7.26 -5.04 18.06
N SER A 42 7.46 -4.08 17.15
CA SER A 42 8.66 -3.95 16.32
C SER A 42 9.94 -3.96 17.17
N LYS A 43 9.99 -3.16 18.25
CA LYS A 43 11.14 -3.10 19.15
C LYS A 43 11.34 -4.41 19.93
N ARG A 44 10.25 -5.00 20.46
CA ARG A 44 10.32 -6.23 21.26
C ARG A 44 10.78 -7.43 20.43
N GLN A 45 10.35 -7.51 19.18
CA GLN A 45 10.65 -8.62 18.28
C GLN A 45 11.84 -8.34 17.35
N HIS A 46 12.48 -7.17 17.48
CA HIS A 46 13.58 -6.73 16.60
C HIS A 46 13.22 -6.75 15.11
N LEU A 47 11.97 -6.37 14.77
CA LEU A 47 11.47 -6.30 13.41
C LEU A 47 11.52 -4.87 12.88
N LYS A 48 11.69 -4.72 11.57
CA LYS A 48 11.66 -3.40 10.92
C LYS A 48 10.25 -2.81 10.97
N PHE A 49 10.11 -1.56 11.41
CA PHE A 49 8.82 -0.87 11.49
C PHE A 49 8.09 -0.83 10.14
N ASN A 50 8.80 -0.48 9.05
CA ASN A 50 8.18 -0.41 7.72
C ASN A 50 7.67 -1.79 7.28
N MET A 51 8.44 -2.86 7.48
CA MET A 51 7.98 -4.23 7.20
C MET A 51 6.67 -4.56 7.93
N MET A 52 6.60 -4.21 9.22
CA MET A 52 5.41 -4.45 10.03
C MET A 52 4.21 -3.62 9.56
N LEU A 53 4.45 -2.39 9.13
CA LEU A 53 3.40 -1.52 8.57
C LEU A 53 2.93 -2.04 7.22
N ASP A 54 3.84 -2.47 6.34
CA ASP A 54 3.53 -3.07 5.04
C ASP A 54 2.69 -4.34 5.20
N TYR A 55 3.02 -5.18 6.20
CA TYR A 55 2.18 -6.32 6.57
C TYR A 55 0.76 -5.90 6.97
N CYS A 56 0.62 -4.89 7.84
CA CYS A 56 -0.69 -4.39 8.26
C CYS A 56 -1.48 -3.78 7.08
N ILE A 57 -0.79 -3.11 6.14
CA ILE A 57 -1.39 -2.56 4.92
C ILE A 57 -1.97 -3.70 4.07
N GLY A 58 -1.18 -4.74 3.78
CA GLY A 58 -1.65 -5.90 3.04
C GLY A 58 -2.84 -6.57 3.72
N LYS A 59 -2.75 -6.79 5.03
CA LYS A 59 -3.81 -7.41 5.83
C LYS A 59 -5.11 -6.60 5.85
N ALA A 60 -5.01 -5.29 5.92
CA ALA A 60 -6.17 -4.40 5.85
C ALA A 60 -6.83 -4.41 4.46
N ALA A 61 -6.02 -4.50 3.41
CA ALA A 61 -6.48 -4.45 2.03
C ALA A 61 -7.22 -5.72 1.60
N VAL A 62 -6.80 -6.91 2.01
CA VAL A 62 -7.48 -8.17 1.65
C VAL A 62 -8.92 -8.23 2.14
N GLY A 63 -9.27 -7.46 3.18
CA GLY A 63 -10.64 -7.33 3.68
C GLY A 63 -11.53 -6.38 2.85
N VAL A 64 -11.01 -5.76 1.80
CA VAL A 64 -11.72 -4.80 0.95
C VAL A 64 -11.61 -5.24 -0.50
N LYS A 65 -12.69 -5.82 -1.03
CA LYS A 65 -12.70 -6.46 -2.36
C LYS A 65 -12.31 -5.53 -3.53
N GLU A 66 -12.49 -4.23 -3.36
CA GLU A 66 -12.12 -3.23 -4.35
C GLU A 66 -10.60 -3.16 -4.61
N PHE A 67 -9.77 -3.61 -3.66
CA PHE A 67 -8.33 -3.75 -3.88
C PHE A 67 -7.96 -4.83 -4.90
N TYR A 68 -8.86 -5.74 -5.23
CA TYR A 68 -8.59 -6.78 -6.22
C TYR A 68 -8.90 -6.36 -7.66
N VAL A 69 -9.28 -5.10 -7.87
CA VAL A 69 -9.63 -4.58 -9.20
C VAL A 69 -8.87 -3.29 -9.44
N LEU A 70 -8.25 -3.16 -10.63
CA LEU A 70 -7.47 -1.97 -10.99
C LEU A 70 -7.76 -1.56 -12.43
N PRO A 71 -7.97 -0.27 -12.73
CA PRO A 71 -7.93 0.22 -14.10
C PRO A 71 -6.48 0.26 -14.61
N VAL A 72 -6.22 -0.44 -15.71
CA VAL A 72 -4.91 -0.51 -16.38
C VAL A 72 -5.11 -0.13 -17.85
N GLY A 73 -4.60 1.03 -18.27
CA GLY A 73 -4.97 1.63 -19.53
C GLY A 73 -6.49 1.83 -19.60
N GLU A 74 -7.12 1.36 -20.65
CA GLU A 74 -8.59 1.43 -20.84
C GLU A 74 -9.33 0.18 -20.30
N LYS A 75 -8.62 -0.72 -19.63
CA LYS A 75 -9.14 -2.01 -19.15
C LYS A 75 -9.38 -1.99 -17.65
N LEU A 76 -10.28 -2.83 -17.20
CA LEU A 76 -10.45 -3.14 -15.79
C LEU A 76 -9.89 -4.54 -15.55
N ILE A 77 -8.86 -4.63 -14.71
CA ILE A 77 -8.17 -5.89 -14.42
C ILE A 77 -8.54 -6.35 -13.01
N GLN A 78 -8.90 -7.61 -12.90
CA GLN A 78 -9.11 -8.29 -11.62
C GLN A 78 -7.90 -9.18 -11.31
N TYR A 79 -7.45 -9.11 -10.07
CA TYR A 79 -6.34 -9.88 -9.52
C TYR A 79 -6.83 -10.84 -8.44
N ASP A 80 -6.16 -11.98 -8.28
CA ASP A 80 -6.44 -12.95 -7.21
C ASP A 80 -5.56 -12.72 -5.98
N THR A 81 -4.48 -11.97 -6.12
CA THR A 81 -3.49 -11.71 -5.06
C THR A 81 -3.16 -10.23 -4.93
N ILE A 82 -2.69 -9.86 -3.76
CA ILE A 82 -2.21 -8.50 -3.43
C ILE A 82 -0.74 -8.58 -3.07
N ALA A 83 0.05 -7.63 -3.54
CA ALA A 83 1.41 -7.38 -3.08
C ALA A 83 1.54 -5.95 -2.55
N VAL A 84 2.44 -5.74 -1.62
CA VAL A 84 2.78 -4.43 -1.10
C VAL A 84 4.16 -4.06 -1.62
N ASN A 85 4.24 -2.93 -2.30
CA ASN A 85 5.51 -2.40 -2.79
C ASN A 85 6.21 -1.65 -1.67
N THR A 86 7.51 -1.85 -1.53
CA THR A 86 8.37 -1.06 -0.64
C THR A 86 9.56 -0.51 -1.41
N ILE A 87 10.00 0.68 -1.03
CA ILE A 87 11.18 1.30 -1.65
C ILE A 87 12.42 0.91 -0.88
N VAL A 88 13.42 0.43 -1.60
CA VAL A 88 14.69 -0.07 -1.07
C VAL A 88 15.82 0.81 -1.57
N LYS A 89 16.68 1.27 -0.67
CA LYS A 89 17.92 1.96 -1.03
C LYS A 89 18.97 0.91 -1.41
N ASN A 90 19.54 1.02 -2.61
CA ASN A 90 20.59 0.13 -3.10
C ASN A 90 21.99 0.57 -2.61
N LYS A 91 23.02 -0.20 -2.94
CA LYS A 91 24.41 0.06 -2.52
C LYS A 91 24.99 1.37 -3.11
N GLU A 92 24.44 1.84 -4.21
CA GLU A 92 24.87 3.06 -4.92
C GLU A 92 24.20 4.30 -4.34
N GLY A 93 23.24 4.11 -3.44
CA GLY A 93 22.49 5.17 -2.79
C GLY A 93 21.23 5.58 -3.55
N GLU A 94 20.92 4.92 -4.65
CA GLU A 94 19.70 5.08 -5.42
C GLU A 94 18.56 4.24 -4.82
N VAL A 95 17.34 4.48 -5.26
CA VAL A 95 16.15 3.76 -4.80
C VAL A 95 15.65 2.80 -5.87
N SER A 96 15.27 1.61 -5.42
CA SER A 96 14.69 0.55 -6.26
C SER A 96 13.36 0.10 -5.67
N SER A 97 12.48 -0.38 -6.52
CA SER A 97 11.15 -0.87 -6.18
C SER A 97 11.19 -2.36 -5.82
N CYS A 98 10.46 -2.75 -4.78
CA CYS A 98 10.41 -4.16 -4.35
C CYS A 98 8.99 -4.54 -3.95
N ASP A 99 8.33 -5.34 -4.78
CA ASP A 99 7.01 -5.87 -4.50
C ASP A 99 7.11 -7.11 -3.60
N ILE A 100 6.39 -7.12 -2.51
CA ILE A 100 6.33 -8.23 -1.57
C ILE A 100 4.92 -8.84 -1.62
N LEU A 101 4.84 -10.11 -1.99
CA LEU A 101 3.56 -10.80 -2.00
C LEU A 101 2.99 -10.86 -0.58
N TYR A 102 1.73 -10.43 -0.42
CA TYR A 102 1.09 -10.51 0.88
C TYR A 102 0.79 -11.98 1.26
N SER A 103 1.08 -12.31 2.51
CA SER A 103 0.68 -13.55 3.18
C SER A 103 -0.01 -13.21 4.49
N ASP A 104 -1.07 -13.94 4.87
CA ASP A 104 -1.73 -13.75 6.16
C ASP A 104 -0.85 -14.21 7.34
N ASP A 105 0.11 -15.11 7.07
CA ASP A 105 1.13 -15.51 8.03
C ASP A 105 2.26 -14.48 8.07
N LEU A 106 2.45 -13.84 9.23
CA LEU A 106 3.48 -12.81 9.44
C LEU A 106 4.90 -13.34 9.21
N GLU A 107 5.18 -14.59 9.60
CA GLU A 107 6.53 -15.14 9.45
C GLU A 107 6.86 -15.37 7.97
N THR A 108 5.92 -15.88 7.19
CA THR A 108 6.04 -16.01 5.73
C THR A 108 6.24 -14.64 5.07
N PHE A 109 5.43 -13.64 5.42
CA PHE A 109 5.58 -12.28 4.89
C PHE A 109 6.95 -11.68 5.25
N LYS A 110 7.40 -11.85 6.46
CA LYS A 110 8.72 -11.38 6.93
C LYS A 110 9.86 -12.03 6.15
N GLN A 111 9.80 -13.34 5.90
CA GLN A 111 10.81 -14.07 5.13
C GLN A 111 10.88 -13.55 3.69
N GLU A 112 9.74 -13.38 3.03
CA GLU A 112 9.64 -12.77 1.70
C GLU A 112 10.20 -11.34 1.69
N TYR A 113 9.77 -10.51 2.65
CA TYR A 113 10.23 -9.13 2.77
C TYR A 113 11.75 -9.06 2.94
N MET A 114 12.33 -9.82 3.87
CA MET A 114 13.76 -9.80 4.12
C MET A 114 14.56 -10.32 2.92
N LYS A 115 14.14 -11.43 2.33
CA LYS A 115 14.78 -12.04 1.17
C LYS A 115 14.88 -11.06 0.01
N TYR A 116 13.75 -10.49 -0.40
CA TYR A 116 13.70 -9.68 -1.62
C TYR A 116 14.19 -8.25 -1.42
N THR A 117 13.99 -7.64 -0.25
CA THR A 117 14.60 -6.33 0.01
C THR A 117 16.12 -6.40 0.06
N ILE A 118 16.71 -7.50 0.56
CA ILE A 118 18.17 -7.72 0.52
C ILE A 118 18.62 -7.90 -0.94
N GLN A 119 17.95 -8.76 -1.70
CA GLN A 119 18.28 -8.99 -3.10
C GLN A 119 18.22 -7.71 -3.92
N VAL A 120 17.15 -6.91 -3.81
CA VAL A 120 17.00 -5.62 -4.50
C VAL A 120 18.08 -4.62 -4.06
N ALA A 121 18.39 -4.55 -2.75
CA ALA A 121 19.47 -3.69 -2.25
C ALA A 121 20.84 -4.08 -2.81
N GLU A 122 21.08 -5.36 -3.06
CA GLU A 122 22.35 -5.87 -3.58
C GLU A 122 22.48 -5.69 -5.09
N THR A 123 21.40 -5.93 -5.84
CA THR A 123 21.44 -5.95 -7.31
C THR A 123 21.06 -4.62 -7.94
N GLY A 124 20.34 -3.74 -7.23
CA GLY A 124 19.74 -2.54 -7.79
C GLY A 124 18.58 -2.82 -8.77
N GLN A 125 18.20 -4.09 -8.97
CA GLN A 125 17.14 -4.48 -9.88
C GLN A 125 15.78 -4.49 -9.16
N ASP A 126 14.80 -3.84 -9.76
CA ASP A 126 13.42 -3.84 -9.26
C ASP A 126 12.82 -5.24 -9.25
N ARG A 127 12.00 -5.52 -8.26
CA ARG A 127 11.14 -6.69 -8.23
C ARG A 127 9.71 -6.28 -8.50
N ASP A 128 9.19 -6.68 -9.66
CA ASP A 128 7.86 -6.34 -10.16
C ASP A 128 6.95 -7.58 -10.19
N LEU A 129 5.80 -7.50 -9.52
CA LEU A 129 4.75 -8.51 -9.51
C LEU A 129 3.45 -8.02 -10.16
N SER A 130 3.45 -6.87 -10.83
CA SER A 130 2.23 -6.21 -11.35
C SER A 130 1.48 -7.02 -12.41
N ASN A 131 2.15 -7.98 -13.07
CA ASN A 131 1.51 -8.87 -14.02
C ASN A 131 0.56 -9.88 -13.37
N ASP A 132 0.78 -10.25 -12.11
CA ASP A 132 0.04 -11.32 -11.43
C ASP A 132 -0.70 -10.86 -10.18
N SER A 133 -0.27 -9.76 -9.57
CA SER A 133 -0.79 -9.25 -8.30
C SER A 133 -1.18 -7.78 -8.39
N MET A 134 -2.21 -7.39 -7.67
CA MET A 134 -2.52 -5.98 -7.47
C MET A 134 -1.51 -5.39 -6.49
N ILE A 135 -0.82 -4.35 -6.92
CA ILE A 135 0.25 -3.72 -6.14
C ILE A 135 -0.32 -2.55 -5.34
N ILE A 136 -0.07 -2.53 -4.04
CA ILE A 136 -0.24 -1.35 -3.21
C ILE A 136 1.13 -0.68 -3.08
N GLY A 137 1.28 0.49 -3.68
CA GLY A 137 2.53 1.25 -3.60
C GLY A 137 2.73 1.85 -2.21
N THR A 138 3.95 1.86 -1.71
CA THR A 138 4.32 2.60 -0.50
C THR A 138 5.57 3.44 -0.68
N SER A 139 5.65 4.54 0.07
CA SER A 139 6.85 5.36 0.16
C SER A 139 7.03 5.90 1.57
N ALA A 140 8.22 5.70 2.13
CA ALA A 140 8.56 6.12 3.48
C ALA A 140 9.69 7.15 3.50
N ILE A 141 9.42 8.34 4.03
CA ILE A 141 10.43 9.37 4.30
C ILE A 141 10.84 9.24 5.77
N VAL A 142 11.79 8.32 6.04
CA VAL A 142 12.06 7.84 7.41
C VAL A 142 12.68 8.87 8.35
N ASP A 143 13.34 9.88 7.82
CA ASP A 143 14.09 10.86 8.61
C ASP A 143 13.34 12.18 8.83
N THR A 144 12.23 12.39 8.13
CA THR A 144 11.49 13.65 8.15
C THR A 144 10.04 13.43 8.55
N GLU A 145 9.54 14.27 9.46
CA GLU A 145 8.11 14.35 9.75
C GLU A 145 7.39 15.10 8.63
N ILE A 146 6.32 14.52 8.13
CA ILE A 146 5.41 15.17 7.18
C ILE A 146 3.98 15.07 7.69
N ASP A 147 3.13 16.01 7.31
CA ASP A 147 1.69 15.95 7.60
C ASP A 147 0.93 15.12 6.57
N GLY A 148 1.46 15.03 5.37
CA GLY A 148 0.94 14.26 4.26
C GLY A 148 1.64 14.60 2.96
N ALA A 149 1.33 13.83 1.92
CA ALA A 149 1.80 14.07 0.57
C ALA A 149 0.68 13.73 -0.42
N VAL A 150 0.65 14.40 -1.56
CA VAL A 150 -0.22 14.04 -2.68
C VAL A 150 0.65 13.40 -3.74
N GLY A 151 0.29 12.20 -4.15
CA GLY A 151 1.00 11.48 -5.19
C GLY A 151 0.82 12.10 -6.57
N MET A 152 1.49 11.53 -7.55
CA MET A 152 1.39 11.97 -8.94
C MET A 152 -0.02 11.76 -9.49
N ASN A 153 -0.46 12.69 -10.32
CA ASN A 153 -1.59 12.44 -11.20
C ASN A 153 -1.25 11.27 -12.12
N SER A 154 -2.21 10.39 -12.29
CA SER A 154 -1.98 9.14 -12.96
C SER A 154 -2.40 9.16 -14.43
N GLY A 155 -2.28 8.12 -15.06
CA GLY A 155 -2.40 7.68 -16.43
C GLY A 155 -1.43 6.52 -16.64
N ILE A 156 -0.37 6.49 -15.83
CA ILE A 156 0.66 5.43 -15.87
C ILE A 156 0.50 4.51 -14.66
N PHE A 157 0.36 5.09 -13.45
CA PHE A 157 0.21 4.33 -12.19
C PHE A 157 -1.14 4.64 -11.54
N ASN A 158 -2.11 3.73 -11.67
CA ASN A 158 -3.43 3.84 -11.06
C ASN A 158 -3.52 3.14 -9.69
N ASN A 159 -2.44 2.52 -9.26
CA ASN A 159 -2.37 1.73 -8.05
C ASN A 159 -2.67 2.57 -6.80
N PRO A 160 -3.32 1.98 -5.80
CA PRO A 160 -3.37 2.56 -4.46
C PRO A 160 -1.96 2.85 -3.96
N PHE A 161 -1.77 4.02 -3.35
CA PHE A 161 -0.46 4.46 -2.90
C PHE A 161 -0.52 5.07 -1.51
N ILE A 162 0.39 4.67 -0.63
CA ILE A 162 0.45 5.16 0.74
C ILE A 162 1.82 5.81 0.98
N ILE A 163 1.80 7.05 1.47
CA ILE A 163 3.02 7.79 1.81
C ILE A 163 2.99 8.14 3.29
N TRP A 164 4.13 7.98 3.95
CA TRP A 164 4.30 8.43 5.32
C TRP A 164 5.70 8.97 5.57
N GLY A 165 5.81 9.80 6.61
CA GLY A 165 7.08 10.26 7.12
C GLY A 165 7.47 9.56 8.43
N LYS A 166 8.31 10.23 9.20
CA LYS A 166 8.67 9.81 10.54
C LYS A 166 7.46 9.91 11.47
N TYR A 167 7.27 8.91 12.31
CA TYR A 167 6.23 8.96 13.34
C TYR A 167 6.56 9.97 14.44
N ARG A 168 5.53 10.55 15.04
CA ARG A 168 5.61 11.59 16.08
C ARG A 168 5.30 11.00 17.43
N LYS A 169 6.13 11.34 18.44
CA LYS A 169 5.85 11.00 19.83
C LYS A 169 5.02 12.11 20.49
N LYS A 170 3.90 11.75 21.09
CA LYS A 170 3.07 12.66 21.90
C LYS A 170 2.73 11.97 23.23
N GLY A 171 3.39 12.40 24.30
CA GLY A 171 3.32 11.71 25.60
C GLY A 171 3.82 10.27 25.50
N PHE A 172 2.97 9.32 25.85
CA PHE A 172 3.27 7.87 25.79
C PHE A 172 2.85 7.19 24.50
N ARG A 173 2.34 7.94 23.52
CA ARG A 173 1.84 7.43 22.26
C ARG A 173 2.68 7.89 21.07
N TYR A 174 2.57 7.13 19.98
CA TYR A 174 3.21 7.43 18.71
C TYR A 174 2.16 7.52 17.62
N TYR A 175 2.24 8.58 16.82
CA TYR A 175 1.29 8.88 15.76
C TYR A 175 2.00 8.99 14.43
N LEU A 176 1.40 8.42 13.38
CA LEU A 176 1.91 8.42 12.02
C LEU A 176 0.88 9.06 11.11
N PRO A 177 1.10 10.30 10.63
CA PRO A 177 0.33 10.82 9.52
C PRO A 177 0.64 10.01 8.25
N ILE A 178 -0.40 9.61 7.54
CA ILE A 178 -0.30 8.96 6.25
C ILE A 178 -1.17 9.66 5.24
N SER A 179 -0.78 9.57 3.96
CA SER A 179 -1.63 9.87 2.81
C SER A 179 -1.97 8.56 2.13
N PHE A 180 -3.22 8.36 1.83
CA PHE A 180 -3.71 7.23 1.06
C PHE A 180 -4.37 7.74 -0.22
N GLN A 181 -3.74 7.47 -1.36
CA GLN A 181 -4.24 7.83 -2.68
C GLN A 181 -4.76 6.59 -3.40
N PHE A 182 -5.84 6.76 -4.17
CA PHE A 182 -6.46 5.70 -4.97
C PHE A 182 -7.16 6.27 -6.19
N HIS A 183 -7.34 5.45 -7.22
CA HIS A 183 -8.12 5.79 -8.41
C HIS A 183 -9.61 5.64 -8.13
N HIS A 184 -10.42 6.65 -8.45
CA HIS A 184 -11.85 6.67 -8.11
C HIS A 184 -12.68 5.60 -8.86
N THR A 185 -12.20 5.11 -10.00
CA THR A 185 -12.78 3.93 -10.65
C THR A 185 -12.66 2.69 -9.76
N GLN A 186 -11.52 2.50 -9.10
CA GLN A 186 -11.27 1.34 -8.25
C GLN A 186 -12.14 1.37 -7.00
N MET A 187 -12.14 2.47 -6.25
CA MET A 187 -12.87 2.60 -4.99
C MET A 187 -13.41 4.01 -4.77
N ASP A 188 -14.33 4.15 -3.86
CA ASP A 188 -14.85 5.43 -3.38
C ASP A 188 -14.51 5.66 -1.89
N GLY A 189 -15.00 6.77 -1.35
CA GLY A 189 -14.72 7.17 0.03
C GLY A 189 -15.13 6.14 1.09
N ALA A 190 -16.19 5.38 0.86
CA ALA A 190 -16.64 4.35 1.82
C ALA A 190 -15.67 3.16 1.85
N HIS A 191 -15.17 2.74 0.68
CA HIS A 191 -14.18 1.66 0.58
C HIS A 191 -12.84 2.08 1.17
N ALA A 192 -12.38 3.30 0.84
CA ALA A 192 -11.17 3.88 1.39
C ALA A 192 -11.25 4.06 2.91
N GLY A 193 -12.39 4.53 3.43
CA GLY A 193 -12.66 4.65 4.87
C GLY A 193 -12.57 3.30 5.57
N ARG A 194 -13.20 2.25 5.01
CA ARG A 194 -13.12 0.88 5.54
C ARG A 194 -11.68 0.36 5.58
N PHE A 195 -10.91 0.59 4.52
CA PHE A 195 -9.50 0.22 4.50
C PHE A 195 -8.71 0.91 5.62
N LEU A 196 -8.89 2.22 5.81
CA LEU A 196 -8.19 2.98 6.85
C LEU A 196 -8.58 2.54 8.27
N GLU A 197 -9.84 2.16 8.49
CA GLU A 197 -10.30 1.57 9.75
C GLU A 197 -9.71 0.19 9.97
N ASN A 198 -9.72 -0.68 8.95
CA ASN A 198 -9.08 -1.98 9.00
C ASN A 198 -7.59 -1.85 9.34
N LEU A 199 -6.87 -0.93 8.68
CA LEU A 199 -5.45 -0.70 8.92
C LEU A 199 -5.19 -0.31 10.39
N GLN A 200 -5.96 0.61 10.94
CA GLN A 200 -5.82 0.97 12.35
C GLN A 200 -6.11 -0.23 13.28
N ASN A 201 -7.11 -1.04 12.94
CA ASN A 201 -7.47 -2.22 13.72
C ASN A 201 -6.36 -3.28 13.67
N GLU A 202 -5.75 -3.53 12.51
CA GLU A 202 -4.65 -4.49 12.39
C GLU A 202 -3.41 -4.02 13.17
N ILE A 203 -3.07 -2.72 13.11
CA ILE A 203 -2.01 -2.13 13.94
C ILE A 203 -2.28 -2.34 15.44
N ASN A 204 -3.52 -2.17 15.88
CA ASN A 204 -3.91 -2.35 17.28
C ASN A 204 -3.86 -3.82 17.74
N ARG A 205 -4.07 -4.78 16.83
CA ARG A 205 -4.08 -6.22 17.10
C ARG A 205 -2.69 -6.87 17.11
N MET A 206 -1.67 -6.20 16.63
CA MET A 206 -0.30 -6.75 16.61
C MET A 206 0.15 -7.11 18.04
N LYS A 207 0.77 -8.31 18.19
CA LYS A 207 1.15 -8.88 19.49
C LYS A 207 2.65 -9.16 19.55
#